data_3b6320bcf9f9550fe9f529add5381299
#
_entry.id   3b6320bcf9f9550fe9f529add5381299
#
_cell.length_a   1.000
_cell.length_b   1.000
_cell.length_c   1.000
_cell.angle_alpha   90.00
_cell.angle_beta   90.00
_cell.angle_gamma   90.00
#
_symmetry.space_group_name_H-M   'P 1'
#
loop_
_entity.id
_entity.type
_entity.pdbx_description
1 polymer ?
#
loop_
_entity_poly.entity_id
_entity_poly.type
_entity_poly.pdbx_seq_one_letter_code
_entity_poly.pdbx_strand_id
1 'polypeptide(L)'
;NVIPTVDGKDYYVDEAGDYWRSYKFITDATSYDKVEKPEHFYQSAVAFGHFQCMLADYPAETLHETIAGFHDTKARFATFKKVVEEDVMGRAASVEKEIQFVLEHEDVANYFGDLLEKGEIPLRVTHNDTKLNNIMIDNETGKGICVIDLDTVMPGLAMNDFGDSIRFGASTA
;
A
#
# COMPACT_ATOMS: atom_id res chain seq x y z
N ASN A 1 4.00 14.98 -12.28
CA ASN A 1 4.82 14.84 -13.51
C ASN A 1 6.29 14.75 -13.13
N VAL A 2 7.02 13.78 -13.70
CA VAL A 2 8.48 13.68 -13.59
C VAL A 2 9.11 14.86 -14.32
N ILE A 3 10.14 15.46 -13.72
CA ILE A 3 10.97 16.49 -14.35
C ILE A 3 12.17 15.77 -14.97
N PRO A 4 12.31 15.80 -16.31
CA PRO A 4 13.40 15.11 -16.96
C PRO A 4 14.76 15.74 -16.62
N THR A 5 15.81 14.95 -16.68
CA THR A 5 17.19 15.41 -16.59
C THR A 5 17.56 16.27 -17.81
N VAL A 6 18.71 16.94 -17.79
CA VAL A 6 19.18 17.76 -18.91
C VAL A 6 19.43 16.96 -20.20
N ASP A 7 19.67 15.66 -20.10
CA ASP A 7 19.82 14.71 -21.21
C ASP A 7 18.50 13.97 -21.55
N GLY A 8 17.37 14.40 -20.97
CA GLY A 8 16.03 13.94 -21.32
C GLY A 8 15.60 12.60 -20.70
N LYS A 9 16.32 12.10 -19.69
CA LYS A 9 15.95 10.88 -18.97
C LYS A 9 15.01 11.17 -17.81
N ASP A 10 14.22 10.18 -17.40
CA ASP A 10 13.28 10.29 -16.28
C ASP A 10 13.95 10.14 -14.91
N TYR A 11 15.23 9.79 -14.87
CA TYR A 11 16.02 9.64 -13.64
C TYR A 11 17.49 9.96 -13.89
N TYR A 12 18.21 10.27 -12.81
CA TYR A 12 19.64 10.46 -12.77
C TYR A 12 20.29 9.38 -11.88
N VAL A 13 21.44 8.86 -12.29
CA VAL A 13 22.25 7.95 -11.46
C VAL A 13 23.51 8.71 -11.07
N ASP A 14 23.78 8.81 -9.78
CA ASP A 14 24.95 9.50 -9.25
C ASP A 14 26.22 8.62 -9.28
N GLU A 15 27.35 9.17 -8.81
CA GLU A 15 28.65 8.48 -8.80
C GLU A 15 28.66 7.28 -7.82
N ALA A 16 27.79 7.24 -6.83
CA ALA A 16 27.62 6.12 -5.90
C ALA A 16 26.75 5.00 -6.48
N GLY A 17 26.06 5.26 -7.60
CA GLY A 17 25.12 4.33 -8.23
C GLY A 17 23.68 4.48 -7.72
N ASP A 18 23.38 5.54 -6.96
CA ASP A 18 22.05 5.81 -6.47
C ASP A 18 21.17 6.48 -7.52
N TYR A 19 19.89 6.13 -7.54
CA TYR A 19 18.92 6.59 -8.49
C TYR A 19 18.10 7.75 -7.93
N TRP A 20 18.03 8.85 -8.67
CA TRP A 20 17.35 10.09 -8.31
C TRP A 20 16.31 10.44 -9.34
N ARG A 21 15.13 10.87 -8.91
CA ARG A 21 14.10 11.44 -9.78
C ARG A 21 13.48 12.66 -9.12
N SER A 22 13.06 13.61 -9.93
CA SER A 22 12.42 14.83 -9.47
C SER A 22 11.00 14.92 -10.00
N TYR A 23 10.09 15.39 -9.15
CA TYR A 23 8.71 15.67 -9.50
C TYR A 23 8.41 17.15 -9.39
N LYS A 24 7.45 17.60 -10.21
CA LYS A 24 6.89 18.92 -10.03
C LYS A 24 6.22 19.01 -8.66
N PHE A 25 6.66 19.96 -7.84
CA PHE A 25 6.04 20.21 -6.54
C PHE A 25 4.58 20.67 -6.73
N ILE A 26 3.70 20.15 -5.90
CA ILE A 26 2.27 20.48 -5.90
C ILE A 26 2.06 21.60 -4.88
N THR A 27 1.77 22.81 -5.37
CA THR A 27 1.46 23.99 -4.54
C THR A 27 -0.01 23.99 -4.13
N ASP A 28 -0.32 24.73 -3.09
CA ASP A 28 -1.69 24.98 -2.61
C ASP A 28 -2.47 23.70 -2.25
N ALA A 29 -1.75 22.65 -1.87
CA ALA A 29 -2.29 21.38 -1.44
C ALA A 29 -1.53 20.86 -0.21
N THR A 30 -2.23 20.12 0.63
CA THR A 30 -1.72 19.56 1.89
C THR A 30 -1.95 18.04 1.91
N SER A 31 -0.98 17.27 2.40
CA SER A 31 -1.19 15.89 2.83
C SER A 31 -1.34 15.84 4.34
N TYR A 32 -2.19 14.93 4.85
CA TYR A 32 -2.53 14.85 6.27
C TYR A 32 -2.08 13.51 6.86
N ASP A 33 -1.34 13.54 7.96
CA ASP A 33 -0.93 12.33 8.68
C ASP A 33 -2.07 11.68 9.48
N LYS A 34 -3.12 12.44 9.76
CA LYS A 34 -4.29 11.99 10.53
C LYS A 34 -5.59 12.47 9.90
N VAL A 35 -6.64 11.70 10.10
CA VAL A 35 -8.00 12.11 9.74
C VAL A 35 -8.47 13.15 10.75
N GLU A 36 -8.39 14.43 10.39
CA GLU A 36 -8.87 15.54 11.24
C GLU A 36 -10.37 15.76 11.10
N LYS A 37 -10.95 15.38 9.96
CA LYS A 37 -12.39 15.46 9.67
C LYS A 37 -12.79 14.33 8.70
N PRO A 38 -14.05 13.86 8.74
CA PRO A 38 -14.50 12.75 7.88
C PRO A 38 -14.25 12.98 6.38
N GLU A 39 -14.31 14.25 5.95
CA GLU A 39 -14.08 14.63 4.55
C GLU A 39 -12.69 14.25 4.05
N HIS A 40 -11.66 14.33 4.88
CA HIS A 40 -10.31 13.90 4.49
C HIS A 40 -10.28 12.42 4.12
N PHE A 41 -10.96 11.58 4.90
CA PHE A 41 -11.03 10.14 4.61
C PHE A 41 -11.88 9.86 3.37
N TYR A 42 -12.98 10.57 3.21
CA TYR A 42 -13.80 10.48 1.99
C TYR A 42 -12.98 10.83 0.74
N GLN A 43 -12.24 11.93 0.77
CA GLN A 43 -11.41 12.35 -0.37
C GLN A 43 -10.26 11.38 -0.64
N SER A 44 -9.69 10.76 0.38
CA SER A 44 -8.72 9.69 0.22
C SER A 44 -9.33 8.48 -0.51
N ALA A 45 -10.50 8.04 -0.08
CA ALA A 45 -11.22 6.93 -0.71
C ALA A 45 -11.55 7.23 -2.20
N VAL A 46 -12.00 8.46 -2.49
CA VAL A 46 -12.27 8.91 -3.87
C VAL A 46 -11.00 8.89 -4.72
N ALA A 47 -9.89 9.41 -4.18
CA ALA A 47 -8.62 9.50 -4.93
C ALA A 47 -8.03 8.11 -5.23
N PHE A 48 -8.00 7.19 -4.27
CA PHE A 48 -7.51 5.82 -4.49
C PHE A 48 -8.48 5.00 -5.36
N GLY A 49 -9.80 5.16 -5.20
CA GLY A 49 -10.77 4.55 -6.09
C GLY A 49 -10.60 5.02 -7.54
N HIS A 50 -10.36 6.31 -7.75
CA HIS A 50 -10.07 6.86 -9.08
C HIS A 50 -8.73 6.36 -9.65
N PHE A 51 -7.68 6.27 -8.82
CA PHE A 51 -6.40 5.65 -9.20
C PHE A 51 -6.60 4.23 -9.73
N GLN A 52 -7.34 3.40 -9.02
CA GLN A 52 -7.65 2.04 -9.45
C GLN A 52 -8.48 1.98 -10.73
N CYS A 53 -9.44 2.90 -10.90
CA CYS A 53 -10.23 3.00 -12.13
C CYS A 53 -9.38 3.40 -13.34
N MET A 54 -8.49 4.39 -13.19
CA MET A 54 -7.61 4.83 -14.27
C MET A 54 -6.65 3.74 -14.75
N LEU A 55 -6.26 2.83 -13.89
CA LEU A 55 -5.32 1.74 -14.18
C LEU A 55 -6.02 0.39 -14.36
N ALA A 56 -7.36 0.39 -14.50
CA ALA A 56 -8.15 -0.83 -14.59
C ALA A 56 -7.74 -1.75 -15.75
N ASP A 57 -7.39 -1.16 -16.87
CA ASP A 57 -7.02 -1.86 -18.11
C ASP A 57 -5.50 -1.96 -18.31
N TYR A 58 -4.72 -1.47 -17.34
CA TYR A 58 -3.25 -1.56 -17.41
C TYR A 58 -2.82 -3.01 -17.12
N PRO A 59 -1.96 -3.63 -17.98
CA PRO A 59 -1.51 -5.00 -17.75
C PRO A 59 -0.55 -5.08 -16.57
N ALA A 60 -1.09 -5.43 -15.39
CA ALA A 60 -0.34 -5.42 -14.12
C ALA A 60 0.92 -6.29 -14.17
N GLU A 61 0.91 -7.38 -14.94
CA GLU A 61 2.04 -8.29 -15.14
C GLU A 61 3.27 -7.64 -15.79
N THR A 62 3.12 -6.45 -16.37
CA THR A 62 4.24 -5.68 -16.95
C THR A 62 5.01 -4.87 -15.91
N LEU A 63 4.46 -4.72 -14.71
CA LEU A 63 5.13 -4.04 -13.60
C LEU A 63 6.07 -4.99 -12.86
N HIS A 64 7.11 -4.41 -12.28
CA HIS A 64 8.00 -5.14 -11.40
C HIS A 64 7.43 -5.20 -9.98
N GLU A 65 7.60 -6.34 -9.32
CA GLU A 65 7.37 -6.45 -7.89
C GLU A 65 8.55 -5.78 -7.15
N THR A 66 8.36 -4.53 -6.73
CA THR A 66 9.42 -3.72 -6.10
C THR A 66 9.77 -4.21 -4.70
N ILE A 67 8.79 -4.78 -3.98
CA ILE A 67 8.95 -5.38 -2.67
C ILE A 67 8.31 -6.77 -2.69
N ALA A 68 9.14 -7.81 -2.79
CA ALA A 68 8.67 -9.18 -2.90
C ALA A 68 7.78 -9.60 -1.71
N GLY A 69 6.61 -10.16 -2.01
CA GLY A 69 5.67 -10.65 -1.00
C GLY A 69 5.11 -9.55 -0.07
N PHE A 70 5.05 -8.29 -0.51
CA PHE A 70 4.72 -7.14 0.34
C PHE A 70 3.39 -7.30 1.09
N HIS A 71 2.35 -7.81 0.44
CA HIS A 71 1.05 -8.10 1.04
C HIS A 71 0.69 -9.59 1.03
N ASP A 72 1.68 -10.48 0.97
CA ASP A 72 1.46 -11.92 1.07
C ASP A 72 1.12 -12.33 2.52
N THR A 73 -0.16 -12.20 2.87
CA THR A 73 -0.66 -12.53 4.20
C THR A 73 -0.53 -14.02 4.51
N LYS A 74 -0.65 -14.88 3.50
CA LYS A 74 -0.50 -16.33 3.64
C LYS A 74 0.93 -16.72 4.04
N ALA A 75 1.94 -16.18 3.35
CA ALA A 75 3.34 -16.38 3.71
C ALA A 75 3.69 -15.75 5.07
N ARG A 76 3.15 -14.57 5.38
CA ARG A 76 3.32 -13.92 6.68
C ARG A 76 2.71 -14.75 7.81
N PHE A 77 1.54 -15.36 7.60
CA PHE A 77 0.92 -16.23 8.58
C PHE A 77 1.75 -17.51 8.82
N ALA A 78 2.30 -18.11 7.76
CA ALA A 78 3.22 -19.25 7.90
C ALA A 78 4.48 -18.87 8.70
N THR A 79 5.05 -17.69 8.42
CA THR A 79 6.19 -17.16 9.19
C THR A 79 5.81 -16.90 10.65
N PHE A 80 4.61 -16.38 10.92
CA PHE A 80 4.10 -16.16 12.27
C PHE A 80 4.05 -17.46 13.06
N LYS A 81 3.45 -18.52 12.50
CA LYS A 81 3.39 -19.85 13.18
C LYS A 81 4.79 -20.35 13.55
N LYS A 82 5.74 -20.24 12.61
CA LYS A 82 7.13 -20.67 12.86
C LYS A 82 7.79 -19.87 13.98
N VAL A 83 7.64 -18.52 13.97
CA VAL A 83 8.24 -17.65 15.01
C VAL A 83 7.63 -17.93 16.38
N VAL A 84 6.33 -18.21 16.46
CA VAL A 84 5.66 -18.61 17.70
C VAL A 84 6.18 -19.93 18.22
N GLU A 85 6.37 -20.93 17.34
CA GLU A 85 6.89 -22.26 17.72
C GLU A 85 8.34 -22.18 18.20
N GLU A 86 9.18 -21.39 17.53
CA GLU A 86 10.59 -21.24 17.89
C GLU A 86 10.79 -20.42 19.17
N ASP A 87 9.93 -19.46 19.45
CA ASP A 87 9.95 -18.51 20.57
C ASP A 87 11.36 -18.11 21.05
N VAL A 88 12.24 -17.76 20.11
CA VAL A 88 13.68 -17.53 20.33
C VAL A 88 13.96 -16.55 21.49
N MET A 89 13.05 -15.59 21.71
CA MET A 89 13.20 -14.57 22.75
C MET A 89 12.38 -14.88 24.01
N GLY A 90 11.67 -16.00 24.08
CA GLY A 90 10.86 -16.40 25.23
C GLY A 90 9.71 -15.44 25.54
N ARG A 91 9.14 -14.76 24.53
CA ARG A 91 8.10 -13.73 24.71
C ARG A 91 6.69 -14.22 24.40
N ALA A 92 6.53 -15.40 23.80
CA ALA A 92 5.22 -15.90 23.35
C ALA A 92 4.21 -15.98 24.52
N ALA A 93 4.64 -16.43 25.69
CA ALA A 93 3.77 -16.53 26.86
C ALA A 93 3.19 -15.17 27.33
N SER A 94 3.86 -14.05 27.04
CA SER A 94 3.38 -12.71 27.41
C SER A 94 2.26 -12.18 26.51
N VAL A 95 2.05 -12.79 25.34
CA VAL A 95 1.07 -12.42 24.31
C VAL A 95 0.25 -13.62 23.82
N GLU A 96 0.01 -14.60 24.71
CA GLU A 96 -0.68 -15.85 24.39
C GLU A 96 -2.07 -15.63 23.79
N LYS A 97 -2.82 -14.64 24.30
CA LYS A 97 -4.17 -14.32 23.82
C LYS A 97 -4.18 -13.79 22.39
N GLU A 98 -3.21 -12.91 22.08
CA GLU A 98 -3.04 -12.35 20.75
C GLU A 98 -2.58 -13.42 19.76
N ILE A 99 -1.69 -14.31 20.18
CA ILE A 99 -1.28 -15.49 19.39
C ILE A 99 -2.47 -16.37 19.08
N GLN A 100 -3.25 -16.72 20.09
CA GLN A 100 -4.43 -17.56 19.92
C GLN A 100 -5.45 -16.92 18.98
N PHE A 101 -5.71 -15.62 19.15
CA PHE A 101 -6.58 -14.87 18.26
C PHE A 101 -6.13 -14.96 16.79
N VAL A 102 -4.84 -14.77 16.52
CA VAL A 102 -4.31 -14.86 15.15
C VAL A 102 -4.42 -16.28 14.59
N LEU A 103 -4.12 -17.31 15.41
CA LEU A 103 -4.23 -18.70 14.98
C LEU A 103 -5.68 -19.11 14.64
N GLU A 104 -6.65 -18.60 15.38
CA GLU A 104 -8.08 -18.85 15.12
C GLU A 104 -8.60 -18.21 13.83
N HIS A 105 -7.82 -17.29 13.23
CA HIS A 105 -8.16 -16.58 11.99
C HIS A 105 -7.27 -17.01 10.80
N GLU A 106 -6.77 -18.24 10.81
CA GLU A 106 -5.96 -18.76 9.70
C GLU A 106 -6.70 -18.75 8.36
N ASP A 107 -7.99 -19.05 8.39
CA ASP A 107 -8.86 -19.03 7.20
C ASP A 107 -8.94 -17.62 6.59
N VAL A 108 -9.05 -16.60 7.42
CA VAL A 108 -9.05 -15.19 6.98
C VAL A 108 -7.70 -14.80 6.38
N ALA A 109 -6.60 -15.21 7.03
CA ALA A 109 -5.24 -14.91 6.58
C ALA A 109 -4.92 -15.53 5.20
N ASN A 110 -5.45 -16.72 4.93
CA ASN A 110 -5.19 -17.47 3.70
C ASN A 110 -6.19 -17.13 2.57
N TYR A 111 -7.34 -16.53 2.88
CA TYR A 111 -8.49 -16.43 1.98
C TYR A 111 -8.16 -15.87 0.60
N PHE A 112 -7.56 -14.69 0.55
CA PHE A 112 -7.23 -14.05 -0.73
C PHE A 112 -6.07 -14.73 -1.47
N GLY A 113 -5.09 -15.27 -0.72
CA GLY A 113 -4.02 -16.08 -1.31
C GLY A 113 -4.57 -17.31 -2.01
N ASP A 114 -5.50 -18.02 -1.37
CA ASP A 114 -6.13 -19.20 -1.93
C ASP A 114 -6.99 -18.89 -3.18
N LEU A 115 -7.69 -17.74 -3.20
CA LEU A 115 -8.46 -17.31 -4.37
C LEU A 115 -7.52 -16.94 -5.54
N LEU A 116 -6.39 -16.31 -5.25
CA LEU A 116 -5.40 -15.97 -6.26
C LEU A 116 -4.77 -17.23 -6.88
N GLU A 117 -4.38 -18.20 -6.05
CA GLU A 117 -3.84 -19.50 -6.50
C GLU A 117 -4.82 -20.28 -7.37
N LYS A 118 -6.12 -20.16 -7.09
CA LYS A 118 -7.20 -20.79 -7.90
C LYS A 118 -7.53 -19.99 -9.18
N GLY A 119 -6.97 -18.80 -9.35
CA GLY A 119 -7.31 -17.90 -10.47
C GLY A 119 -8.71 -17.30 -10.39
N GLU A 120 -9.31 -17.25 -9.20
CA GLU A 120 -10.66 -16.71 -8.99
C GLU A 120 -10.67 -15.18 -8.84
N ILE A 121 -9.52 -14.59 -8.52
CA ILE A 121 -9.32 -13.13 -8.45
C ILE A 121 -8.08 -12.73 -9.26
N PRO A 122 -8.13 -11.62 -10.00
CA PRO A 122 -6.99 -11.15 -10.78
C PRO A 122 -6.02 -10.31 -9.96
N LEU A 123 -4.75 -10.32 -10.35
CA LEU A 123 -3.83 -9.24 -10.00
C LEU A 123 -4.19 -7.97 -10.79
N ARG A 124 -4.05 -6.82 -10.15
CA ARG A 124 -4.25 -5.49 -10.73
C ARG A 124 -3.08 -4.60 -10.37
N VAL A 125 -3.02 -3.42 -10.98
CA VAL A 125 -2.13 -2.38 -10.51
C VAL A 125 -2.69 -1.86 -9.19
N THR A 126 -1.93 -1.97 -8.12
CA THR A 126 -2.29 -1.52 -6.78
C THR A 126 -1.27 -0.53 -6.25
N HIS A 127 -1.70 0.38 -5.40
CA HIS A 127 -0.81 1.34 -4.75
C HIS A 127 -0.02 0.69 -3.61
N ASN A 128 -0.68 -0.20 -2.85
CA ASN A 128 -0.14 -0.99 -1.74
C ASN A 128 0.25 -0.20 -0.48
N ASP A 129 0.07 1.13 -0.48
CA ASP A 129 0.29 1.98 0.69
C ASP A 129 -0.73 3.13 0.68
N THR A 130 -2.02 2.78 0.83
CA THR A 130 -3.17 3.68 0.65
C THR A 130 -3.48 4.51 1.89
N LYS A 131 -2.44 5.11 2.46
CA LYS A 131 -2.54 6.03 3.60
C LYS A 131 -3.04 7.40 3.16
N LEU A 132 -3.71 8.11 4.07
CA LEU A 132 -4.19 9.47 3.84
C LEU A 132 -3.06 10.44 3.44
N ASN A 133 -1.87 10.29 4.03
CA ASN A 133 -0.74 11.15 3.72
C ASN A 133 -0.13 10.90 2.32
N ASN A 134 -0.61 9.89 1.59
CA ASN A 134 -0.28 9.66 0.18
C ASN A 134 -1.29 10.31 -0.78
N ILE A 135 -2.14 11.21 -0.26
CA ILE A 135 -3.05 12.04 -1.05
C ILE A 135 -2.74 13.52 -0.81
N MET A 136 -2.61 14.27 -1.89
CA MET A 136 -2.60 15.73 -1.83
C MET A 136 -4.03 16.25 -1.93
N ILE A 137 -4.45 17.01 -0.92
CA ILE A 137 -5.77 17.65 -0.84
C ILE A 137 -5.61 19.14 -1.11
N ASP A 138 -6.32 19.63 -2.10
CA ASP A 138 -6.33 21.05 -2.46
C ASP A 138 -6.89 21.93 -1.33
N ASN A 139 -6.15 22.97 -0.98
CA ASN A 139 -6.44 23.79 0.20
C ASN A 139 -7.69 24.66 0.05
N GLU A 140 -8.08 25.00 -1.18
CA GLU A 140 -9.24 25.84 -1.46
C GLU A 140 -10.51 24.99 -1.54
N THR A 141 -10.47 23.90 -2.31
CA THR A 141 -11.66 23.09 -2.60
C THR A 141 -11.86 21.92 -1.65
N GLY A 142 -10.83 21.54 -0.90
CA GLY A 142 -10.83 20.36 -0.04
C GLY A 142 -10.87 19.03 -0.78
N LYS A 143 -10.62 19.00 -2.10
CA LYS A 143 -10.67 17.79 -2.92
C LYS A 143 -9.30 17.11 -3.00
N GLY A 144 -9.29 15.78 -3.02
CA GLY A 144 -8.10 15.00 -3.37
C GLY A 144 -7.75 15.23 -4.84
N ILE A 145 -6.53 15.71 -5.11
CA ILE A 145 -6.09 16.10 -6.46
C ILE A 145 -4.93 15.27 -7.00
N CYS A 146 -4.20 14.57 -6.14
CA CYS A 146 -3.07 13.76 -6.57
C CYS A 146 -2.78 12.65 -5.57
N VAL A 147 -2.58 11.43 -6.10
CA VAL A 147 -1.96 10.32 -5.38
C VAL A 147 -0.45 10.46 -5.51
N ILE A 148 0.27 10.31 -4.41
CA ILE A 148 1.73 10.42 -4.34
C ILE A 148 2.35 9.16 -3.73
N ASP A 149 3.68 9.11 -3.65
CA ASP A 149 4.44 7.98 -3.10
C ASP A 149 4.17 6.66 -3.86
N LEU A 150 4.51 6.68 -5.16
CA LEU A 150 4.22 5.57 -6.08
C LEU A 150 5.27 4.44 -6.04
N ASP A 151 6.15 4.41 -5.04
CA ASP A 151 7.27 3.47 -4.98
C ASP A 151 6.82 2.03 -4.67
N THR A 152 5.63 1.89 -4.11
CA THR A 152 4.99 0.59 -3.83
C THR A 152 3.99 0.15 -4.91
N VAL A 153 3.87 0.91 -6.00
CA VAL A 153 2.97 0.55 -7.11
C VAL A 153 3.51 -0.66 -7.84
N MET A 154 2.79 -1.78 -7.75
CA MET A 154 3.16 -3.07 -8.32
C MET A 154 1.91 -3.95 -8.51
N PRO A 155 2.04 -5.15 -9.13
CA PRO A 155 0.93 -6.08 -9.19
C PRO A 155 0.46 -6.47 -7.79
N GLY A 156 -0.83 -6.42 -7.52
CA GLY A 156 -1.40 -6.77 -6.23
C GLY A 156 -2.91 -7.01 -6.29
N LEU A 157 -3.49 -7.21 -5.14
CA LEU A 157 -4.94 -7.38 -4.99
C LEU A 157 -5.60 -6.05 -4.65
N ALA A 158 -6.61 -5.63 -5.41
CA ALA A 158 -7.34 -4.38 -5.14
C ALA A 158 -7.92 -4.31 -3.72
N MET A 159 -8.23 -5.48 -3.13
CA MET A 159 -8.71 -5.60 -1.76
C MET A 159 -7.67 -5.18 -0.72
N ASN A 160 -6.37 -5.32 -1.02
CA ASN A 160 -5.31 -4.86 -0.13
C ASN A 160 -5.30 -3.33 -0.02
N ASP A 161 -5.45 -2.61 -1.14
CA ASP A 161 -5.58 -1.15 -1.14
C ASP A 161 -6.80 -0.69 -0.32
N PHE A 162 -7.94 -1.37 -0.52
CA PHE A 162 -9.15 -1.07 0.26
C PHE A 162 -8.94 -1.32 1.75
N GLY A 163 -8.40 -2.49 2.12
CA GLY A 163 -8.17 -2.86 3.52
C GLY A 163 -7.17 -1.93 4.21
N ASP A 164 -6.09 -1.57 3.53
CA ASP A 164 -5.07 -0.67 4.07
C ASP A 164 -5.62 0.75 4.28
N SER A 165 -6.41 1.27 3.34
CA SER A 165 -7.09 2.55 3.48
C SER A 165 -8.04 2.58 4.70
N ILE A 166 -8.84 1.52 4.91
CA ILE A 166 -9.71 1.38 6.09
C ILE A 166 -8.88 1.29 7.37
N ARG A 167 -7.84 0.47 7.39
CA ARG A 167 -6.95 0.30 8.54
C ARG A 167 -6.36 1.64 8.99
N PHE A 168 -5.87 2.43 8.04
CA PHE A 168 -5.31 3.75 8.34
C PHE A 168 -6.38 4.75 8.77
N GLY A 169 -7.48 4.86 8.02
CA GLY A 169 -8.52 5.85 8.28
C GLY A 169 -9.35 5.59 9.52
N ALA A 170 -9.48 4.34 9.96
CA ALA A 170 -10.20 3.95 11.17
C ALA A 170 -9.30 3.88 12.41
N SER A 171 -7.97 4.01 12.26
CA SER A 171 -7.05 3.99 13.39
C SER A 171 -7.15 5.30 14.17
N THR A 172 -7.21 5.17 15.50
CA THR A 172 -7.14 6.31 16.45
C THR A 172 -5.76 6.40 17.12
N ALA A 173 -4.83 5.54 16.71
CA ALA A 173 -3.48 5.46 17.27
C ALA A 173 -2.53 6.47 16.62
#